data_e16a8e300641686d770659821bd93520
#
_entry.id   e16a8e300641686d770659821bd93520
#
_cell.length_a   1.000
_cell.length_b   1.000
_cell.length_c   1.000
_cell.angle_alpha   90.00
_cell.angle_beta   90.00
_cell.angle_gamma   90.00
#
_symmetry.space_group_name_H-M   'P 1'
#
loop_
_entity.id
_entity.type
_entity.pdbx_description
1 polymer ?
#
loop_
_entity_poly.entity_id
_entity_poly.type
_entity_poly.pdbx_seq_one_letter_code
_entity_poly.pdbx_strand_id
1 'polypeptide(L)'
;MKSTPLALAGLILMAVLVCVSTSQADIVAYWSFDEGSGDAAEDGSENGNDGTVFGAEWVDGKFGKVLEFDANYVLVPNDESYNFTQDQDFSIILWINYEARGDWQGVLQKFNGGYPFKVEVNPSNSLYCAIWDQTNNPGAHVGNVSGDWHHFAFVRDRSEKKIYSYLDGQLQETKDDTINGTTENAADLYIGARKPGNTILFYGTLDEIAIYNRVLTEAEILSAVQGNIPDVSLAVSPRSCLGTTWGGIKIQYY
;
A
#
# COMPACT_ATOMS: atom_id res chain seq x y z
N MET A 1 0.29 28.26 76.71
CA MET A 1 0.51 28.53 75.26
C MET A 1 0.95 27.22 74.63
N LYS A 2 0.06 26.58 73.88
CA LYS A 2 0.37 25.27 73.17
C LYS A 2 0.55 25.60 71.68
N SER A 3 1.73 25.36 71.17
CA SER A 3 2.10 25.46 69.78
C SER A 3 1.70 24.20 69.04
N THR A 4 0.82 24.32 68.04
CA THR A 4 0.46 23.25 67.08
C THR A 4 1.47 23.21 65.91
N PRO A 5 2.00 22.03 65.52
CA PRO A 5 2.83 21.95 64.34
C PRO A 5 2.00 21.90 63.08
N LEU A 6 2.36 22.72 62.09
CA LEU A 6 1.83 22.72 60.73
C LEU A 6 2.35 21.48 60.01
N ALA A 7 1.45 20.59 59.61
CA ALA A 7 1.80 19.44 58.76
C ALA A 7 1.86 19.92 57.29
N LEU A 8 3.05 19.86 56.72
CA LEU A 8 3.30 20.13 55.28
C LEU A 8 2.92 18.89 54.48
N ALA A 9 1.78 18.89 53.83
CA ALA A 9 1.36 17.84 52.91
C ALA A 9 2.10 18.01 51.58
N GLY A 10 3.13 17.18 51.36
CA GLY A 10 3.84 17.12 50.09
C GLY A 10 3.00 16.43 49.00
N LEU A 11 2.60 17.17 48.01
CA LEU A 11 1.92 16.65 46.82
C LEU A 11 2.98 16.00 45.93
N ILE A 12 3.04 14.66 45.90
CA ILE A 12 3.89 13.94 44.97
C ILE A 12 3.14 13.90 43.65
N LEU A 13 3.57 14.74 42.69
CA LEU A 13 3.12 14.70 41.30
C LEU A 13 3.79 13.52 40.62
N MET A 14 3.07 12.41 40.48
CA MET A 14 3.52 11.25 39.75
C MET A 14 3.38 11.53 38.24
N ALA A 15 4.48 11.93 37.59
CA ALA A 15 4.53 12.08 36.14
C ALA A 15 4.38 10.68 35.53
N VAL A 16 3.21 10.39 34.97
CA VAL A 16 3.00 9.22 34.10
C VAL A 16 3.73 9.52 32.79
N LEU A 17 4.89 8.90 32.61
CA LEU A 17 5.60 8.90 31.35
C LEU A 17 4.80 8.00 30.39
N VAL A 18 3.93 8.60 29.60
CA VAL A 18 3.29 7.91 28.48
C VAL A 18 4.41 7.67 27.45
N CYS A 19 4.92 6.45 27.40
CA CYS A 19 5.78 6.02 26.31
C CYS A 19 4.92 5.92 25.07
N VAL A 20 4.87 7.02 24.27
CA VAL A 20 4.34 6.96 22.92
C VAL A 20 5.38 6.17 22.13
N SER A 21 5.16 4.86 21.96
CA SER A 21 5.85 4.13 20.91
C SER A 21 5.47 4.81 19.60
N THR A 22 6.42 5.47 18.97
CA THR A 22 6.31 5.84 17.57
C THR A 22 6.22 4.52 16.83
N SER A 23 5.01 4.09 16.48
CA SER A 23 4.82 3.07 15.46
C SER A 23 5.54 3.59 14.23
N GLN A 24 6.59 2.91 13.82
CA GLN A 24 7.16 3.12 12.49
C GLN A 24 6.01 2.90 11.53
N ALA A 25 5.82 3.77 10.56
CA ALA A 25 4.71 3.65 9.62
C ALA A 25 4.72 2.24 9.02
N ASP A 26 3.61 1.54 9.17
CA ASP A 26 3.50 0.15 8.72
C ASP A 26 3.34 0.05 7.19
N ILE A 27 3.10 1.19 6.53
CA ILE A 27 3.10 1.33 5.08
C ILE A 27 4.54 1.50 4.58
N VAL A 28 4.96 0.64 3.67
CA VAL A 28 6.35 0.62 3.15
C VAL A 28 6.49 1.20 1.76
N ALA A 29 5.41 1.29 1.01
CA ALA A 29 5.33 2.02 -0.26
C ALA A 29 3.88 2.39 -0.57
N TYR A 30 3.68 3.58 -1.17
CA TYR A 30 2.37 4.04 -1.58
C TYR A 30 2.46 4.95 -2.80
N TRP A 31 1.83 4.56 -3.89
CA TRP A 31 1.73 5.36 -5.11
C TRP A 31 0.27 5.69 -5.37
N SER A 32 -0.09 6.97 -5.12
CA SER A 32 -1.44 7.48 -5.37
C SER A 32 -1.70 7.79 -6.84
N PHE A 33 -0.63 7.98 -7.63
CA PHE A 33 -0.69 8.43 -9.02
C PHE A 33 -1.46 9.73 -9.25
N ASP A 34 -1.41 10.64 -8.28
CA ASP A 34 -2.09 11.95 -8.34
C ASP A 34 -1.21 13.08 -8.91
N GLU A 35 0.03 12.80 -9.33
CA GLU A 35 0.98 13.79 -9.85
C GLU A 35 0.48 14.47 -11.13
N GLY A 36 -0.24 13.73 -11.97
CA GLY A 36 -0.95 14.25 -13.15
C GLY A 36 -0.07 14.70 -14.30
N SER A 37 1.27 14.63 -14.16
CA SER A 37 2.23 14.97 -15.21
C SER A 37 3.66 14.59 -14.79
N GLY A 38 4.55 14.48 -15.78
CA GLY A 38 5.96 14.14 -15.53
C GLY A 38 6.22 12.64 -15.62
N ASP A 39 7.41 12.24 -15.21
CA ASP A 39 7.92 10.87 -15.28
C ASP A 39 8.24 10.28 -13.88
N ALA A 40 7.79 10.93 -12.82
CA ALA A 40 7.91 10.43 -11.45
C ALA A 40 6.56 9.91 -10.95
N ALA A 41 6.56 8.74 -10.31
CA ALA A 41 5.50 8.23 -9.45
C ALA A 41 6.02 8.32 -8.00
N GLU A 42 5.57 9.35 -7.26
CA GLU A 42 6.12 9.67 -5.94
C GLU A 42 5.62 8.66 -4.88
N ASP A 43 6.50 8.23 -3.99
CA ASP A 43 6.15 7.39 -2.85
C ASP A 43 5.62 8.22 -1.68
N GLY A 44 4.35 8.10 -1.38
CA GLY A 44 3.69 8.76 -0.26
C GLY A 44 3.94 8.12 1.12
N SER A 45 4.75 7.05 1.22
CA SER A 45 5.00 6.33 2.48
C SER A 45 6.15 6.90 3.33
N GLU A 46 6.88 7.90 2.85
CA GLU A 46 8.10 8.46 3.47
C GLU A 46 9.34 7.54 3.40
N ASN A 47 9.28 6.36 2.76
CA ASN A 47 10.45 5.48 2.58
C ASN A 47 11.28 5.83 1.33
N GLY A 48 10.74 6.66 0.42
CA GLY A 48 11.44 7.14 -0.77
C GLY A 48 11.52 6.11 -1.90
N ASN A 49 10.53 5.23 -1.97
CA ASN A 49 10.37 4.23 -3.04
C ASN A 49 9.77 4.84 -4.31
N ASP A 50 10.29 5.99 -4.75
CA ASP A 50 9.81 6.67 -5.94
C ASP A 50 10.02 5.83 -7.19
N GLY A 51 9.03 5.83 -8.07
CA GLY A 51 9.06 5.16 -9.36
C GLY A 51 9.36 6.11 -10.51
N THR A 52 9.98 5.59 -11.57
CA THR A 52 10.11 6.27 -12.86
C THR A 52 9.09 5.73 -13.84
N VAL A 53 8.28 6.61 -14.42
CA VAL A 53 7.23 6.28 -15.40
C VAL A 53 7.85 6.16 -16.78
N PHE A 54 7.68 5.00 -17.42
CA PHE A 54 8.15 4.72 -18.78
C PHE A 54 6.96 4.57 -19.73
N GLY A 55 6.44 5.70 -20.19
CA GLY A 55 5.46 5.78 -21.27
C GLY A 55 3.99 5.63 -20.84
N ALA A 56 3.69 5.35 -19.57
CA ALA A 56 2.32 5.40 -19.08
C ALA A 56 1.79 6.84 -19.05
N GLU A 57 0.50 7.02 -19.23
CA GLU A 57 -0.13 8.32 -19.37
C GLU A 57 -0.98 8.67 -18.14
N TRP A 58 -0.93 9.94 -17.75
CA TRP A 58 -1.75 10.47 -16.66
C TRP A 58 -3.15 10.80 -17.18
N VAL A 59 -4.17 10.12 -16.66
CA VAL A 59 -5.56 10.34 -17.03
C VAL A 59 -6.43 10.64 -15.80
N ASP A 60 -7.67 11.06 -16.00
CA ASP A 60 -8.64 11.20 -14.92
C ASP A 60 -9.14 9.82 -14.48
N GLY A 61 -9.14 9.54 -13.19
CA GLY A 61 -9.47 8.24 -12.63
C GLY A 61 -10.58 8.26 -11.60
N LYS A 62 -10.56 7.26 -10.72
CA LYS A 62 -11.58 7.06 -9.69
C LYS A 62 -11.44 8.04 -8.52
N PHE A 63 -10.21 8.27 -8.04
CA PHE A 63 -9.91 9.10 -6.87
C PHE A 63 -8.98 10.28 -7.19
N GLY A 64 -8.94 10.74 -8.42
CA GLY A 64 -8.07 11.82 -8.84
C GLY A 64 -7.45 11.53 -10.19
N LYS A 65 -6.13 11.68 -10.29
CA LYS A 65 -5.38 11.20 -11.45
C LYS A 65 -5.00 9.74 -11.24
N VAL A 66 -4.75 9.04 -12.34
CA VAL A 66 -4.28 7.64 -12.36
C VAL A 66 -3.28 7.47 -13.48
N LEU A 67 -2.53 6.38 -13.47
CA LEU A 67 -1.72 5.97 -14.61
C LEU A 67 -2.47 4.98 -15.50
N GLU A 68 -2.56 5.32 -16.79
CA GLU A 68 -3.01 4.42 -17.85
C GLU A 68 -1.81 3.75 -18.52
N PHE A 69 -1.88 2.44 -18.61
CA PHE A 69 -0.84 1.57 -19.16
C PHE A 69 -1.29 0.99 -20.50
N ASP A 70 -0.47 1.20 -21.55
CA ASP A 70 -0.60 0.55 -22.86
C ASP A 70 0.74 -0.10 -23.22
N ALA A 71 1.02 -1.27 -22.63
CA ALA A 71 2.29 -2.00 -22.76
C ALA A 71 3.52 -1.23 -22.25
N ASN A 72 3.35 -0.37 -21.28
CA ASN A 72 4.39 0.40 -20.62
C ASN A 72 4.42 0.12 -19.11
N TYR A 73 5.28 0.80 -18.34
CA TYR A 73 5.50 0.43 -16.94
C TYR A 73 6.04 1.58 -16.10
N VAL A 74 5.96 1.42 -14.78
CA VAL A 74 6.73 2.18 -13.80
C VAL A 74 7.83 1.26 -13.25
N LEU A 75 9.04 1.77 -13.14
CA LEU A 75 10.17 1.10 -12.49
C LEU A 75 10.43 1.75 -11.14
N VAL A 76 10.38 0.94 -10.09
CA VAL A 76 10.79 1.33 -8.73
C VAL A 76 12.10 0.61 -8.42
N PRO A 77 13.19 1.33 -8.10
CA PRO A 77 14.46 0.71 -7.73
C PRO A 77 14.30 -0.24 -6.55
N ASN A 78 15.11 -1.31 -6.51
CA ASN A 78 15.07 -2.25 -5.39
C ASN A 78 15.33 -1.56 -4.06
N ASP A 79 14.48 -1.85 -3.07
CA ASP A 79 14.65 -1.43 -1.69
C ASP A 79 14.35 -2.60 -0.72
N GLU A 80 14.96 -2.55 0.47
CA GLU A 80 14.78 -3.60 1.49
C GLU A 80 13.41 -3.51 2.18
N SER A 81 12.75 -2.35 2.18
CA SER A 81 11.46 -2.11 2.85
C SER A 81 10.34 -3.02 2.36
N TYR A 82 10.36 -3.40 1.08
CA TYR A 82 9.39 -4.33 0.47
C TYR A 82 10.02 -5.63 -0.04
N ASN A 83 11.18 -6.00 0.51
CA ASN A 83 11.86 -7.26 0.18
C ASN A 83 11.58 -8.33 1.27
N PHE A 84 10.33 -8.75 1.37
CA PHE A 84 9.82 -9.59 2.45
C PHE A 84 10.48 -10.97 2.51
N THR A 85 10.91 -11.35 3.70
CA THR A 85 11.45 -12.67 4.02
C THR A 85 10.34 -13.72 4.15
N GLN A 86 10.74 -14.99 4.32
CA GLN A 86 9.78 -16.07 4.56
C GLN A 86 8.98 -15.91 5.86
N ASP A 87 9.47 -15.13 6.82
CA ASP A 87 8.88 -15.02 8.17
C ASP A 87 8.09 -13.73 8.40
N GLN A 88 8.03 -12.85 7.40
CA GLN A 88 7.36 -11.55 7.52
C GLN A 88 5.92 -11.59 7.01
N ASP A 89 5.05 -10.90 7.74
CA ASP A 89 3.72 -10.52 7.27
C ASP A 89 3.82 -9.42 6.22
N PHE A 90 2.88 -9.36 5.32
CA PHE A 90 2.68 -8.20 4.48
C PHE A 90 1.26 -8.15 3.90
N SER A 91 0.88 -6.97 3.43
CA SER A 91 -0.35 -6.77 2.68
C SER A 91 -0.10 -5.88 1.48
N ILE A 92 -0.87 -6.10 0.43
CA ILE A 92 -0.86 -5.28 -0.79
C ILE A 92 -2.29 -4.90 -1.12
N ILE A 93 -2.54 -3.63 -1.39
CA ILE A 93 -3.83 -3.16 -1.91
C ILE A 93 -3.60 -2.35 -3.19
N LEU A 94 -4.59 -2.34 -4.07
CA LEU A 94 -4.60 -1.51 -5.27
C LEU A 94 -6.01 -1.37 -5.84
N TRP A 95 -6.21 -0.33 -6.63
CA TRP A 95 -7.33 -0.20 -7.54
C TRP A 95 -6.91 -0.51 -8.97
N ILE A 96 -7.77 -1.23 -9.67
CA ILE A 96 -7.54 -1.68 -11.05
C ILE A 96 -8.79 -1.51 -11.88
N ASN A 97 -8.64 -0.99 -13.09
CA ASN A 97 -9.66 -1.07 -14.13
C ASN A 97 -8.98 -1.50 -15.43
N TYR A 98 -9.47 -2.57 -16.03
CA TYR A 98 -8.87 -3.10 -17.23
C TYR A 98 -9.90 -3.80 -18.12
N GLU A 99 -9.62 -3.85 -19.41
CA GLU A 99 -10.43 -4.60 -20.38
C GLU A 99 -9.88 -6.03 -20.57
N ALA A 100 -10.80 -7.01 -20.63
CA ALA A 100 -10.44 -8.41 -20.78
C ALA A 100 -9.69 -8.67 -22.09
N ARG A 101 -8.49 -9.26 -22.02
CA ARG A 101 -7.64 -9.58 -23.17
C ARG A 101 -7.42 -11.08 -23.42
N GLY A 102 -7.69 -11.91 -22.41
CA GLY A 102 -7.54 -13.36 -22.51
C GLY A 102 -6.09 -13.85 -22.44
N ASP A 103 -5.15 -13.03 -21.97
CA ASP A 103 -3.75 -13.35 -21.77
C ASP A 103 -3.28 -12.97 -20.35
N TRP A 104 -2.05 -13.36 -19.99
CA TRP A 104 -1.44 -12.96 -18.73
C TRP A 104 -0.98 -11.50 -18.78
N GLN A 105 -1.27 -10.73 -17.71
CA GLN A 105 -0.84 -9.35 -17.58
C GLN A 105 -0.18 -9.10 -16.22
N GLY A 106 0.99 -8.47 -16.24
CA GLY A 106 1.75 -8.16 -15.04
C GLY A 106 1.30 -6.84 -14.42
N VAL A 107 0.74 -6.87 -13.22
CA VAL A 107 0.27 -5.67 -12.51
C VAL A 107 1.36 -5.12 -11.60
N LEU A 108 1.92 -5.95 -10.73
CA LEU A 108 2.96 -5.56 -9.77
C LEU A 108 3.93 -6.74 -9.58
N GLN A 109 5.21 -6.55 -9.86
CA GLN A 109 6.17 -7.66 -9.81
C GLN A 109 7.58 -7.28 -9.39
N LYS A 110 8.14 -8.09 -8.48
CA LYS A 110 9.54 -8.09 -8.09
C LYS A 110 10.13 -9.48 -8.38
N PHE A 111 10.68 -9.67 -9.59
CA PHE A 111 11.04 -11.01 -10.09
C PHE A 111 12.52 -11.14 -10.42
N ASN A 112 13.22 -12.07 -9.75
CA ASN A 112 14.57 -12.51 -10.09
C ASN A 112 14.85 -13.92 -9.54
N GLY A 113 14.36 -14.97 -10.22
CA GLY A 113 14.55 -16.36 -9.78
C GLY A 113 13.78 -16.78 -8.53
N GLY A 114 12.94 -15.93 -8.01
CA GLY A 114 12.03 -16.02 -6.89
C GLY A 114 11.31 -14.69 -6.77
N TYR A 115 10.29 -14.57 -5.94
CA TYR A 115 9.65 -13.30 -5.67
C TYR A 115 9.00 -13.27 -4.29
N PRO A 116 9.20 -12.17 -3.53
CA PRO A 116 8.47 -11.95 -2.28
C PRO A 116 6.97 -11.83 -2.55
N PHE A 117 6.61 -11.26 -3.69
CA PHE A 117 5.24 -11.18 -4.21
C PHE A 117 5.23 -10.93 -5.72
N LYS A 118 4.13 -11.29 -6.34
CA LYS A 118 3.72 -10.83 -7.68
C LYS A 118 2.21 -10.72 -7.74
N VAL A 119 1.71 -9.71 -8.46
CA VAL A 119 0.29 -9.53 -8.77
C VAL A 119 0.12 -9.58 -10.28
N GLU A 120 -0.74 -10.47 -10.76
CA GLU A 120 -1.00 -10.67 -12.19
C GLU A 120 -2.50 -10.89 -12.46
N VAL A 121 -2.98 -10.44 -13.62
CA VAL A 121 -4.26 -10.88 -14.18
C VAL A 121 -4.01 -12.11 -15.04
N ASN A 122 -4.81 -13.16 -14.86
CA ASN A 122 -4.72 -14.37 -15.65
C ASN A 122 -5.66 -14.34 -16.89
N PRO A 123 -5.54 -15.29 -17.84
CA PRO A 123 -6.40 -15.33 -19.03
C PRO A 123 -7.91 -15.46 -18.77
N SER A 124 -8.32 -15.79 -17.55
CA SER A 124 -9.72 -15.83 -17.13
C SER A 124 -10.18 -14.53 -16.48
N ASN A 125 -9.38 -13.46 -16.57
CA ASN A 125 -9.60 -12.15 -15.97
C ASN A 125 -9.63 -12.14 -14.44
N SER A 126 -9.11 -13.18 -13.80
CA SER A 126 -8.94 -13.25 -12.36
C SER A 126 -7.61 -12.61 -11.97
N LEU A 127 -7.64 -11.69 -11.02
CA LEU A 127 -6.43 -11.15 -10.41
C LEU A 127 -5.97 -12.09 -9.30
N TYR A 128 -4.66 -12.29 -9.19
CA TYR A 128 -4.11 -13.08 -8.09
C TYR A 128 -2.76 -12.54 -7.65
N CYS A 129 -2.47 -12.73 -6.38
CA CYS A 129 -1.13 -12.52 -5.84
C CYS A 129 -0.51 -13.86 -5.44
N ALA A 130 0.77 -14.02 -5.68
CA ALA A 130 1.53 -15.21 -5.30
C ALA A 130 2.90 -14.83 -4.74
N ILE A 131 3.44 -15.76 -3.94
CA ILE A 131 4.77 -15.71 -3.33
C ILE A 131 5.54 -16.93 -3.82
N TRP A 132 6.84 -16.82 -4.03
CA TRP A 132 7.64 -17.96 -4.50
C TRP A 132 9.02 -18.03 -3.85
N ASP A 133 9.29 -19.16 -3.19
CA ASP A 133 10.57 -19.48 -2.54
C ASP A 133 11.42 -20.47 -3.36
N GLN A 134 11.21 -20.57 -4.66
CA GLN A 134 11.81 -21.53 -5.61
C GLN A 134 11.29 -22.98 -5.47
N THR A 135 10.60 -23.32 -4.41
CA THR A 135 10.02 -24.65 -4.16
C THR A 135 8.49 -24.57 -4.07
N ASN A 136 7.99 -23.63 -3.30
CA ASN A 136 6.57 -23.43 -3.04
C ASN A 136 6.11 -22.13 -3.71
N ASN A 137 4.90 -22.13 -4.25
CA ASN A 137 4.31 -20.99 -4.93
C ASN A 137 2.83 -20.83 -4.54
N PRO A 138 2.54 -20.59 -3.25
CA PRO A 138 1.18 -20.33 -2.85
C PRO A 138 0.70 -18.99 -3.42
N GLY A 139 -0.56 -18.96 -3.85
CA GLY A 139 -1.20 -17.75 -4.34
C GLY A 139 -2.70 -17.81 -4.10
N ALA A 140 -3.30 -16.64 -3.88
CA ALA A 140 -4.73 -16.47 -3.69
C ALA A 140 -5.32 -15.62 -4.82
N HIS A 141 -6.48 -16.05 -5.30
CA HIS A 141 -7.19 -15.48 -6.43
C HIS A 141 -8.42 -14.70 -5.98
N VAL A 142 -8.80 -13.71 -6.79
CA VAL A 142 -10.13 -13.11 -6.72
C VAL A 142 -10.90 -13.41 -8.00
N GLY A 143 -12.17 -13.02 -8.04
CA GLY A 143 -13.01 -13.17 -9.22
C GLY A 143 -12.58 -12.34 -10.43
N ASN A 144 -13.45 -12.21 -11.40
CA ASN A 144 -13.24 -11.39 -12.58
C ASN A 144 -13.13 -9.90 -12.20
N VAL A 145 -12.06 -9.24 -12.66
CA VAL A 145 -11.78 -7.81 -12.41
C VAL A 145 -11.84 -6.96 -13.69
N SER A 146 -12.45 -7.47 -14.77
CA SER A 146 -12.56 -6.73 -16.03
C SER A 146 -13.82 -5.87 -16.12
N GLY A 147 -13.72 -4.73 -16.78
CA GLY A 147 -14.84 -3.91 -17.25
C GLY A 147 -15.24 -2.76 -16.33
N ASP A 148 -14.80 -2.72 -15.08
CA ASP A 148 -15.03 -1.62 -14.14
C ASP A 148 -13.86 -1.47 -13.15
N TRP A 149 -13.91 -0.47 -12.29
CA TRP A 149 -12.98 -0.32 -11.19
C TRP A 149 -13.23 -1.33 -10.09
N HIS A 150 -12.19 -2.09 -9.75
CA HIS A 150 -12.18 -3.03 -8.64
C HIS A 150 -11.05 -2.75 -7.66
N HIS A 151 -11.34 -2.92 -6.37
CA HIS A 151 -10.33 -2.89 -5.32
C HIS A 151 -9.86 -4.31 -5.02
N PHE A 152 -8.55 -4.52 -5.09
CA PHE A 152 -7.91 -5.77 -4.71
C PHE A 152 -7.14 -5.60 -3.41
N ALA A 153 -7.22 -6.61 -2.53
CA ALA A 153 -6.30 -6.73 -1.41
C ALA A 153 -5.79 -8.16 -1.29
N PHE A 154 -4.51 -8.27 -0.95
CA PHE A 154 -3.83 -9.51 -0.60
C PHE A 154 -3.21 -9.35 0.79
N VAL A 155 -3.38 -10.36 1.63
CA VAL A 155 -2.85 -10.37 3.00
C VAL A 155 -2.13 -11.68 3.23
N ARG A 156 -0.87 -11.59 3.67
CA ARG A 156 -0.09 -12.70 4.18
C ARG A 156 0.00 -12.61 5.70
N ASP A 157 -0.51 -13.62 6.40
CA ASP A 157 -0.44 -13.76 7.85
C ASP A 157 0.40 -14.98 8.21
N ARG A 158 1.60 -14.74 8.74
CA ARG A 158 2.54 -15.80 9.14
C ARG A 158 2.16 -16.44 10.46
N SER A 159 1.45 -15.72 11.32
CA SER A 159 0.98 -16.26 12.59
C SER A 159 -0.06 -17.35 12.39
N GLU A 160 -0.97 -17.15 11.42
CA GLU A 160 -2.00 -18.10 11.03
C GLU A 160 -1.51 -19.07 9.93
N LYS A 161 -0.36 -18.80 9.30
CA LYS A 161 0.16 -19.50 8.11
C LYS A 161 -0.87 -19.53 6.99
N LYS A 162 -1.46 -18.36 6.72
CA LYS A 162 -2.49 -18.17 5.71
C LYS A 162 -2.17 -17.00 4.80
N ILE A 163 -2.76 -17.07 3.62
CA ILE A 163 -2.88 -15.97 2.69
C ILE A 163 -4.36 -15.77 2.36
N TYR A 164 -4.74 -14.51 2.20
CA TYR A 164 -6.11 -14.10 1.94
C TYR A 164 -6.15 -13.16 0.75
N SER A 165 -7.18 -13.28 -0.09
CA SER A 165 -7.45 -12.31 -1.15
C SER A 165 -8.86 -11.76 -1.03
N TYR A 166 -8.99 -10.46 -1.30
CA TYR A 166 -10.25 -9.72 -1.21
C TYR A 166 -10.51 -8.98 -2.52
N LEU A 167 -11.77 -8.95 -2.93
CA LEU A 167 -12.28 -8.14 -4.04
C LEU A 167 -13.37 -7.21 -3.50
N ASP A 168 -13.20 -5.91 -3.72
CA ASP A 168 -14.15 -4.88 -3.28
C ASP A 168 -14.50 -5.01 -1.78
N GLY A 169 -13.49 -5.32 -0.96
CA GLY A 169 -13.61 -5.54 0.47
C GLY A 169 -14.18 -6.89 0.90
N GLN A 170 -14.54 -7.77 -0.03
CA GLN A 170 -15.10 -9.08 0.27
C GLN A 170 -14.04 -10.18 0.14
N LEU A 171 -13.88 -10.99 1.19
CA LEU A 171 -13.00 -12.16 1.17
C LEU A 171 -13.41 -13.12 0.04
N GLN A 172 -12.46 -13.44 -0.85
CA GLN A 172 -12.66 -14.34 -1.98
C GLN A 172 -12.04 -15.71 -1.74
N GLU A 173 -10.78 -15.73 -1.29
CA GLU A 173 -10.05 -16.96 -1.10
C GLU A 173 -9.16 -16.91 0.14
N THR A 174 -9.01 -18.07 0.79
CA THR A 174 -8.05 -18.32 1.86
C THR A 174 -7.24 -19.55 1.50
N LYS A 175 -5.91 -19.45 1.54
CA LYS A 175 -4.98 -20.55 1.26
C LYS A 175 -3.98 -20.73 2.40
N ASP A 176 -3.37 -21.92 2.44
CA ASP A 176 -2.21 -22.14 3.30
C ASP A 176 -0.98 -21.44 2.73
N ASP A 177 -0.27 -20.70 3.57
CA ASP A 177 1.06 -20.20 3.25
C ASP A 177 2.09 -21.32 3.48
N THR A 178 2.54 -21.91 2.38
CA THR A 178 3.49 -23.04 2.39
C THR A 178 4.94 -22.58 2.22
N ILE A 179 5.20 -21.26 2.20
CA ILE A 179 6.54 -20.69 2.07
C ILE A 179 7.40 -21.09 3.27
N ASN A 180 8.57 -21.64 2.99
CA ASN A 180 9.56 -22.04 3.99
C ASN A 180 11.02 -21.78 3.57
N GLY A 181 11.22 -21.19 2.42
CA GLY A 181 12.50 -20.79 1.84
C GLY A 181 12.58 -19.30 1.55
N THR A 182 13.73 -18.86 1.07
CA THR A 182 14.01 -17.45 0.78
C THR A 182 13.14 -16.93 -0.35
N THR A 183 12.45 -15.84 -0.11
CA THR A 183 11.64 -15.09 -1.09
C THR A 183 12.32 -13.80 -1.55
N GLU A 184 13.27 -13.29 -0.76
CA GLU A 184 14.02 -12.07 -1.02
C GLU A 184 14.81 -12.13 -2.32
N ASN A 185 14.87 -11.01 -3.00
CA ASN A 185 15.73 -10.84 -4.17
C ASN A 185 16.11 -9.37 -4.38
N ALA A 186 17.14 -9.13 -5.20
CA ALA A 186 17.63 -7.79 -5.51
C ALA A 186 17.06 -7.23 -6.84
N ALA A 187 15.88 -7.70 -7.27
CA ALA A 187 15.23 -7.16 -8.45
C ALA A 187 14.58 -5.81 -8.15
N ASP A 188 14.51 -4.96 -9.14
CA ASP A 188 13.63 -3.81 -9.12
C ASP A 188 12.15 -4.26 -9.12
N LEU A 189 11.28 -3.38 -8.65
CA LEU A 189 9.84 -3.58 -8.71
C LEU A 189 9.31 -2.94 -10.01
N TYR A 190 8.44 -3.67 -10.70
CA TYR A 190 7.75 -3.18 -11.90
C TYR A 190 6.25 -3.09 -11.63
N ILE A 191 5.65 -1.94 -11.98
CA ILE A 191 4.20 -1.73 -12.02
C ILE A 191 3.79 -1.67 -13.49
N GLY A 192 2.80 -2.45 -13.90
CA GLY A 192 2.35 -2.53 -15.30
C GLY A 192 3.13 -3.52 -16.16
N ALA A 193 4.10 -4.24 -15.60
CA ALA A 193 4.88 -5.24 -16.35
C ALA A 193 5.47 -6.32 -15.43
N ARG A 194 5.84 -7.48 -16.02
CA ARG A 194 6.65 -8.45 -15.29
C ARG A 194 8.10 -7.99 -15.17
N LYS A 195 8.70 -7.49 -16.26
CA LYS A 195 10.01 -6.83 -16.37
C LYS A 195 10.17 -6.27 -17.78
N PRO A 196 11.10 -5.34 -18.04
CA PRO A 196 11.40 -4.86 -19.39
C PRO A 196 11.78 -5.99 -20.33
N GLY A 197 11.29 -5.91 -21.57
CA GLY A 197 11.53 -6.94 -22.60
C GLY A 197 10.75 -8.24 -22.42
N ASN A 198 9.87 -8.34 -21.41
CA ASN A 198 8.91 -9.43 -21.28
C ASN A 198 7.62 -9.06 -22.03
N THR A 199 6.89 -10.08 -22.49
CA THR A 199 5.60 -9.92 -23.16
C THR A 199 4.41 -9.87 -22.21
N ILE A 200 4.63 -10.01 -20.88
CA ILE A 200 3.59 -9.91 -19.85
C ILE A 200 3.52 -8.47 -19.36
N LEU A 201 2.78 -7.68 -20.13
CA LEU A 201 2.56 -6.27 -19.94
C LEU A 201 1.10 -6.03 -19.51
N PHE A 202 0.84 -4.94 -18.82
CA PHE A 202 -0.50 -4.56 -18.41
C PHE A 202 -1.11 -3.54 -19.39
N TYR A 203 -2.43 -3.61 -19.53
CA TYR A 203 -3.24 -2.71 -20.35
C TYR A 203 -4.48 -2.31 -19.55
N GLY A 204 -4.54 -1.07 -19.13
CA GLY A 204 -5.61 -0.53 -18.28
C GLY A 204 -5.10 0.54 -17.36
N THR A 205 -5.85 0.84 -16.32
CA THR A 205 -5.53 1.87 -15.34
C THR A 205 -5.29 1.26 -13.96
N LEU A 206 -4.30 1.79 -13.26
CA LEU A 206 -3.97 1.45 -11.86
C LEU A 206 -3.99 2.71 -11.01
N ASP A 207 -4.39 2.52 -9.74
CA ASP A 207 -4.54 3.61 -8.79
C ASP A 207 -4.31 3.11 -7.35
N GLU A 208 -3.90 4.01 -6.46
CA GLU A 208 -3.87 3.76 -5.01
C GLU A 208 -3.14 2.45 -4.62
N ILE A 209 -1.94 2.23 -5.18
CA ILE A 209 -1.16 1.03 -4.87
C ILE A 209 -0.43 1.24 -3.55
N ALA A 210 -0.69 0.39 -2.56
CA ALA A 210 0.01 0.42 -1.28
C ALA A 210 0.51 -0.95 -0.84
N ILE A 211 1.69 -0.97 -0.23
CA ILE A 211 2.35 -2.15 0.33
C ILE A 211 2.60 -1.91 1.82
N TYR A 212 2.27 -2.89 2.64
CA TYR A 212 2.39 -2.85 4.11
C TYR A 212 3.27 -3.99 4.60
N ASN A 213 4.04 -3.76 5.65
CA ASN A 213 4.83 -4.79 6.35
C ASN A 213 4.05 -5.46 7.50
N ARG A 214 2.74 -5.48 7.43
CA ARG A 214 1.81 -6.07 8.41
C ARG A 214 0.58 -6.68 7.76
N VAL A 215 -0.18 -7.41 8.58
CA VAL A 215 -1.53 -7.85 8.26
C VAL A 215 -2.48 -6.65 8.30
N LEU A 216 -3.19 -6.38 7.20
CA LEU A 216 -4.34 -5.47 7.20
C LEU A 216 -5.58 -6.18 7.72
N THR A 217 -6.34 -5.51 8.58
CA THR A 217 -7.65 -5.98 9.04
C THR A 217 -8.72 -5.81 7.95
N GLU A 218 -9.81 -6.58 8.03
CA GLU A 218 -10.95 -6.39 7.14
C GLU A 218 -11.54 -4.97 7.19
N ALA A 219 -11.52 -4.33 8.37
CA ALA A 219 -11.99 -2.95 8.52
C ALA A 219 -11.11 -1.95 7.77
N GLU A 220 -9.79 -2.14 7.77
CA GLU A 220 -8.85 -1.32 7.02
C GLU A 220 -9.00 -1.54 5.51
N ILE A 221 -9.18 -2.79 5.06
CA ILE A 221 -9.45 -3.11 3.66
C ILE A 221 -10.75 -2.45 3.20
N LEU A 222 -11.83 -2.51 4.00
CA LEU A 222 -13.09 -1.82 3.72
C LEU A 222 -12.94 -0.30 3.69
N SER A 223 -12.05 0.27 4.53
CA SER A 223 -11.71 1.70 4.50
C SER A 223 -11.02 2.07 3.20
N ALA A 224 -10.06 1.25 2.73
CA ALA A 224 -9.36 1.45 1.48
C ALA A 224 -10.29 1.41 0.26
N VAL A 225 -11.32 0.55 0.27
CA VAL A 225 -12.39 0.53 -0.75
C VAL A 225 -13.13 1.89 -0.84
N GLN A 226 -13.13 2.68 0.22
CA GLN A 226 -13.72 4.03 0.24
C GLN A 226 -12.71 5.13 -0.13
N GLY A 227 -11.49 4.78 -0.53
CA GLY A 227 -10.42 5.72 -0.84
C GLY A 227 -9.64 6.22 0.38
N ASN A 228 -9.83 5.61 1.56
CA ASN A 228 -9.07 5.98 2.76
C ASN A 228 -7.94 4.96 2.98
N ILE A 229 -6.78 5.25 2.45
CA ILE A 229 -5.62 4.36 2.55
C ILE A 229 -5.13 4.34 4.01
N PRO A 230 -5.08 3.17 4.69
CA PRO A 230 -4.60 3.06 6.06
C PRO A 230 -3.16 3.58 6.21
N ASP A 231 -2.87 4.21 7.35
CA ASP A 231 -1.54 4.74 7.73
C ASP A 231 -0.98 5.83 6.79
N VAL A 232 -1.65 6.14 5.70
CA VAL A 232 -1.37 7.37 4.96
C VAL A 232 -1.91 8.52 5.80
N SER A 233 -1.05 9.15 6.56
CA SER A 233 -1.33 10.45 7.16
C SER A 233 -1.70 11.37 6.01
N LEU A 234 -2.92 11.91 6.01
CA LEU A 234 -3.25 13.04 5.15
C LEU A 234 -2.30 14.18 5.56
N ALA A 235 -1.08 14.15 5.03
CA ALA A 235 -0.17 15.27 5.10
C ALA A 235 -0.92 16.41 4.41
N VAL A 236 -1.49 17.29 5.21
CA VAL A 236 -2.05 18.54 4.71
C VAL A 236 -0.88 19.22 4.01
N SER A 237 -0.82 19.08 2.70
CA SER A 237 0.23 19.69 1.90
C SER A 237 0.31 21.16 2.31
N PRO A 238 1.47 21.70 2.68
CA PRO A 238 1.60 23.10 3.07
C PRO A 238 1.13 24.07 1.99
N ARG A 239 0.89 23.58 0.77
CA ARG A 239 0.34 24.35 -0.36
C ARG A 239 -1.16 24.64 -0.27
N SER A 240 -1.92 23.94 0.56
CA SER A 240 -3.36 24.21 0.80
C SER A 240 -3.66 25.02 2.05
N CYS A 241 -2.67 25.38 2.86
CA CYS A 241 -2.81 26.40 3.88
C CYS A 241 -2.92 27.78 3.24
N LEU A 242 -4.06 28.09 2.64
CA LEU A 242 -4.48 29.47 2.47
C LEU A 242 -4.50 30.09 3.87
N GLY A 243 -3.56 31.02 4.09
CA GLY A 243 -3.41 31.70 5.37
C GLY A 243 -4.73 32.29 5.83
N THR A 244 -5.36 31.66 6.79
CA THR A 244 -6.34 32.34 7.64
C THR A 244 -5.55 33.34 8.47
N THR A 245 -5.47 34.57 7.96
CA THR A 245 -4.98 35.70 8.71
C THR A 245 -5.82 35.84 9.98
N TRP A 246 -5.17 35.62 11.12
CA TRP A 246 -5.70 35.95 12.46
C TRP A 246 -5.79 37.46 12.59
N GLY A 247 -6.75 38.08 11.91
CA GLY A 247 -6.98 39.51 11.94
C GLY A 247 -8.46 39.80 11.95
N GLY A 248 -9.12 39.70 13.12
CA GLY A 248 -10.50 40.11 13.15
C GLY A 248 -11.38 39.69 14.33
N ILE A 249 -10.82 39.32 15.48
CA ILE A 249 -11.65 39.24 16.68
C ILE A 249 -11.45 40.52 17.48
N LYS A 250 -12.27 41.55 17.20
CA LYS A 250 -12.47 42.66 18.12
C LYS A 250 -13.50 42.22 19.17
N ILE A 251 -13.04 41.96 20.39
CA ILE A 251 -13.92 41.81 21.53
C ILE A 251 -14.40 43.22 21.93
N GLN A 252 -15.66 43.50 21.74
CA GLN A 252 -16.31 44.71 22.21
C GLN A 252 -16.86 44.43 23.62
N TYR A 253 -16.24 45.02 24.63
CA TYR A 253 -16.82 45.06 26.00
C TYR A 253 -17.83 46.20 26.07
N TYR A 254 -19.02 45.89 26.57
CA TYR A 254 -19.99 46.81 27.15
C TYR A 254 -19.99 46.62 28.65
#